data_c97ea096c1032c2f083ff5432598c2e1
#
_entry.id   c97ea096c1032c2f083ff5432598c2e1
#
_cell.length_a   1.000
_cell.length_b   1.000
_cell.length_c   1.000
_cell.angle_alpha   90.00
_cell.angle_beta   90.00
_cell.angle_gamma   90.00
#
_symmetry.space_group_name_H-M   'P 1'
#
loop_
_entity.id
_entity.type
_entity.pdbx_description
1 polymer ?
#
loop_
_entity_poly.entity_id
_entity_poly.type
_entity_poly.pdbx_seq_one_letter_code
_entity_poly.pdbx_strand_id
1 'polypeptide(L)'
;VCARYRSKNAYSINAVANTLEFIEALCDEDASEGIRMSRLGARLGLAKSNVYRLLMTFEEWGFVEREPASGRFRLGLSAYEMGQKVLLRMSLRQKVRPVMEELARESNESAYLAVRREKEYLLLDMAECSQRVQAVSLLGRKFPIGVGAPGQLFANYEAGSDPGELYPDPELLLRRQGYSIDHEGFGAGLVGVAVPLQRSDGSLLGCLCLVGPDFRLSNDRVERDILPALREAGDAISRKFGYLRRALGKVRL
;
A
#
# COMPACT_ATOMS: atom_id res chain seq x y z
N VAL A 1 -7.11 -6.48 15.75
CA VAL A 1 -6.56 -7.15 14.56
C VAL A 1 -5.06 -7.48 14.72
N CYS A 2 -4.53 -7.49 15.95
CA CYS A 2 -3.11 -7.74 16.24
C CYS A 2 -2.81 -9.19 16.70
N ALA A 3 -3.26 -10.21 15.94
CA ALA A 3 -2.96 -11.63 16.29
C ALA A 3 -2.02 -12.31 15.27
N ARG A 4 -1.24 -11.54 14.47
CA ARG A 4 -0.64 -12.08 13.25
C ARG A 4 0.80 -12.58 13.31
N TYR A 5 1.54 -12.35 14.38
CA TYR A 5 2.95 -12.77 14.46
C TYR A 5 3.29 -13.69 15.62
N ARG A 6 2.34 -14.41 16.19
CA ARG A 6 2.69 -15.58 17.02
C ARG A 6 3.07 -16.77 16.13
N SER A 7 4.04 -16.60 15.27
CA SER A 7 4.84 -17.71 14.79
C SER A 7 5.57 -18.26 16.02
N LYS A 8 5.23 -19.47 16.42
CA LYS A 8 5.97 -20.25 17.43
C LYS A 8 7.33 -20.65 16.86
N ASN A 9 8.12 -19.67 16.44
CA ASN A 9 9.50 -19.93 16.08
C ASN A 9 10.27 -20.12 17.39
N ALA A 10 10.87 -21.29 17.59
CA ALA A 10 11.63 -21.64 18.78
C ALA A 10 12.77 -20.66 19.11
N TYR A 11 13.12 -19.79 18.16
CA TYR A 11 14.16 -18.75 18.28
C TYR A 11 13.59 -17.34 18.55
N SER A 12 12.28 -17.19 18.78
CA SER A 12 11.66 -15.89 19.04
C SER A 12 11.95 -15.43 20.48
N ILE A 13 12.52 -14.24 20.65
CA ILE A 13 12.68 -13.59 21.94
C ILE A 13 11.37 -12.86 22.26
N ASN A 14 10.60 -13.37 23.21
CA ASN A 14 9.28 -12.83 23.57
C ASN A 14 9.29 -11.32 23.89
N ALA A 15 10.36 -10.84 24.55
CA ALA A 15 10.48 -9.41 24.86
C ALA A 15 10.56 -8.56 23.57
N VAL A 16 11.29 -9.03 22.56
CA VAL A 16 11.40 -8.34 21.27
C VAL A 16 10.07 -8.42 20.49
N ALA A 17 9.42 -9.58 20.49
CA ALA A 17 8.12 -9.74 19.84
C ALA A 17 7.07 -8.79 20.44
N ASN A 18 6.95 -8.73 21.76
CA ASN A 18 6.05 -7.81 22.45
C ASN A 18 6.37 -6.33 22.14
N THR A 19 7.65 -6.01 21.98
CA THR A 19 8.12 -4.66 21.63
C THR A 19 7.70 -4.28 20.21
N LEU A 20 7.79 -5.21 19.26
CA LEU A 20 7.34 -4.98 17.87
C LEU A 20 5.82 -4.84 17.80
N GLU A 21 5.05 -5.69 18.51
CA GLU A 21 3.60 -5.56 18.62
C GLU A 21 3.18 -4.21 19.23
N PHE A 22 3.97 -3.70 20.18
CA PHE A 22 3.76 -2.38 20.77
C PHE A 22 3.94 -1.24 19.74
N ILE A 23 4.99 -1.28 18.92
CA ILE A 23 5.20 -0.30 17.85
C ILE A 23 4.07 -0.38 16.82
N GLU A 24 3.66 -1.58 16.40
CA GLU A 24 2.53 -1.76 15.48
C GLU A 24 1.23 -1.19 16.04
N ALA A 25 0.97 -1.40 17.33
CA ALA A 25 -0.21 -0.84 17.98
C ALA A 25 -0.22 0.70 17.99
N LEU A 26 0.94 1.33 18.10
CA LEU A 26 1.08 2.80 17.96
C LEU A 26 0.89 3.28 16.51
N CYS A 27 1.33 2.50 15.52
CA CYS A 27 1.15 2.84 14.10
C CYS A 27 -0.32 2.79 13.64
N ASP A 28 -1.13 1.91 14.26
CA ASP A 28 -2.53 1.70 13.86
C ASP A 28 -3.49 2.76 14.44
N GLU A 29 -3.05 3.56 15.39
CA GLU A 29 -3.87 4.63 15.96
C GLU A 29 -3.84 5.87 15.07
N ASP A 30 -4.91 6.67 15.16
CA ASP A 30 -4.96 7.94 14.44
C ASP A 30 -3.81 8.85 14.91
N ALA A 31 -2.92 9.18 13.99
CA ALA A 31 -1.73 9.98 14.27
C ALA A 31 -2.05 11.35 14.88
N SER A 32 -3.27 11.87 14.64
CA SER A 32 -3.72 13.16 15.15
C SER A 32 -4.10 13.12 16.63
N GLU A 33 -4.63 11.98 17.12
CA GLU A 33 -5.13 11.90 18.49
C GLU A 33 -4.15 11.27 19.48
N GLY A 34 -3.25 10.39 19.03
CA GLY A 34 -2.38 9.59 19.89
C GLY A 34 -3.16 8.61 20.80
N ILE A 35 -2.45 7.75 21.51
CA ILE A 35 -3.04 6.69 22.32
C ILE A 35 -2.75 6.88 23.80
N ARG A 36 -3.72 6.52 24.66
CA ARG A 36 -3.52 6.46 26.12
C ARG A 36 -2.84 5.15 26.52
N MET A 37 -1.95 5.22 27.53
CA MET A 37 -1.26 4.06 28.08
C MET A 37 -2.21 2.92 28.47
N SER A 38 -3.39 3.23 29.06
CA SER A 38 -4.38 2.23 29.45
C SER A 38 -4.96 1.46 28.25
N ARG A 39 -5.17 2.14 27.13
CA ARG A 39 -5.68 1.53 25.90
C ARG A 39 -4.63 0.62 25.26
N LEU A 40 -3.35 1.04 25.26
CA LEU A 40 -2.23 0.20 24.83
C LEU A 40 -2.14 -1.08 25.68
N GLY A 41 -2.21 -0.96 27.01
CA GLY A 41 -2.19 -2.11 27.91
C GLY A 41 -3.31 -3.09 27.65
N ALA A 42 -4.54 -2.61 27.48
CA ALA A 42 -5.70 -3.44 27.17
C ALA A 42 -5.56 -4.14 25.81
N ARG A 43 -5.06 -3.41 24.79
CA ARG A 43 -4.87 -3.94 23.42
C ARG A 43 -3.82 -5.04 23.36
N LEU A 44 -2.74 -4.89 24.11
CA LEU A 44 -1.59 -5.81 24.10
C LEU A 44 -1.66 -6.90 25.16
N GLY A 45 -2.65 -6.85 26.06
CA GLY A 45 -2.73 -7.76 27.21
C GLY A 45 -1.55 -7.63 28.18
N LEU A 46 -0.92 -6.44 28.26
CA LEU A 46 0.25 -6.19 29.10
C LEU A 46 -0.12 -5.49 30.39
N ALA A 47 0.58 -5.85 31.49
CA ALA A 47 0.46 -5.13 32.75
C ALA A 47 0.89 -3.66 32.59
N LYS A 48 0.23 -2.75 33.32
CA LYS A 48 0.47 -1.31 33.28
C LYS A 48 1.94 -0.93 33.47
N SER A 49 2.63 -1.62 34.38
CA SER A 49 4.05 -1.43 34.66
C SER A 49 4.95 -1.75 33.44
N ASN A 50 4.62 -2.80 32.68
CA ASN A 50 5.36 -3.18 31.49
C ASN A 50 5.14 -2.17 30.34
N VAL A 51 3.89 -1.74 30.15
CA VAL A 51 3.57 -0.70 29.16
C VAL A 51 4.28 0.61 29.48
N TYR A 52 4.30 1.01 30.77
CA TYR A 52 5.01 2.20 31.21
C TYR A 52 6.52 2.11 30.92
N ARG A 53 7.16 0.99 31.23
CA ARG A 53 8.59 0.79 30.95
C ARG A 53 8.90 0.84 29.46
N LEU A 54 8.07 0.23 28.63
CA LEU A 54 8.21 0.31 27.17
C LEU A 54 8.07 1.76 26.69
N LEU A 55 7.02 2.47 27.11
CA LEU A 55 6.81 3.86 26.73
C LEU A 55 8.00 4.75 27.11
N MET A 56 8.50 4.65 28.35
CA MET A 56 9.64 5.45 28.80
C MET A 56 10.90 5.13 28.01
N THR A 57 11.18 3.87 27.72
CA THR A 57 12.32 3.48 26.89
C THR A 57 12.18 4.04 25.46
N PHE A 58 11.02 3.93 24.85
CA PHE A 58 10.80 4.47 23.50
C PHE A 58 10.82 6.00 23.44
N GLU A 59 10.35 6.66 24.50
CA GLU A 59 10.42 8.12 24.64
C GLU A 59 11.88 8.59 24.77
N GLU A 60 12.69 7.92 25.59
CA GLU A 60 14.14 8.18 25.74
C GLU A 60 14.88 8.05 24.39
N TRP A 61 14.51 7.09 23.56
CA TRP A 61 15.08 6.88 22.22
C TRP A 61 14.43 7.71 21.12
N GLY A 62 13.45 8.56 21.45
CA GLY A 62 12.74 9.42 20.50
C GLY A 62 11.79 8.68 19.52
N PHE A 63 11.52 7.39 19.75
CA PHE A 63 10.56 6.63 18.94
C PHE A 63 9.11 6.91 19.30
N VAL A 64 8.88 7.40 20.51
CA VAL A 64 7.57 7.80 21.03
C VAL A 64 7.67 9.19 21.62
N GLU A 65 6.66 10.00 21.44
CA GLU A 65 6.49 11.31 22.04
C GLU A 65 5.25 11.32 22.90
N ARG A 66 5.32 11.96 24.06
CA ARG A 66 4.20 12.22 24.92
C ARG A 66 3.67 13.63 24.72
N GLU A 67 2.40 13.76 24.40
CA GLU A 67 1.76 15.06 24.30
C GLU A 67 1.52 15.64 25.70
N PRO A 68 2.08 16.82 26.03
CA PRO A 68 2.00 17.37 27.37
C PRO A 68 0.58 17.68 27.85
N ALA A 69 -0.30 18.14 26.93
CA ALA A 69 -1.65 18.56 27.26
C ALA A 69 -2.60 17.39 27.57
N SER A 70 -2.52 16.31 26.79
CA SER A 70 -3.44 15.17 26.89
C SER A 70 -2.85 13.96 27.62
N GLY A 71 -1.51 13.92 27.74
CA GLY A 71 -0.77 12.78 28.26
C GLY A 71 -0.82 11.55 27.36
N ARG A 72 -1.27 11.69 26.11
CA ARG A 72 -1.30 10.65 25.11
C ARG A 72 0.07 10.46 24.47
N PHE A 73 0.30 9.28 23.89
CA PHE A 73 1.54 8.90 23.25
C PHE A 73 1.31 8.72 21.75
N ARG A 74 2.30 9.15 20.95
CA ARG A 74 2.33 8.98 19.49
C ARG A 74 3.72 8.61 19.04
N LEU A 75 3.86 8.19 17.77
CA LEU A 75 5.18 7.95 17.20
C LEU A 75 6.02 9.23 17.16
N GLY A 76 7.26 9.10 17.57
CA GLY A 76 8.24 10.19 17.62
C GLY A 76 9.09 10.25 16.34
N LEU A 77 9.93 11.29 16.28
CA LEU A 77 10.72 11.61 15.10
C LEU A 77 11.73 10.51 14.71
N SER A 78 12.28 9.76 15.67
CA SER A 78 13.21 8.65 15.37
C SER A 78 12.57 7.53 14.54
N ALA A 79 11.27 7.29 14.73
CA ALA A 79 10.53 6.33 13.91
C ALA A 79 10.43 6.81 12.46
N TYR A 80 10.14 8.10 12.24
CA TYR A 80 10.11 8.73 10.92
C TYR A 80 11.50 8.67 10.24
N GLU A 81 12.57 9.03 10.94
CA GLU A 81 13.93 8.99 10.40
C GLU A 81 14.34 7.58 9.96
N MET A 82 13.98 6.56 10.75
CA MET A 82 14.24 5.17 10.40
C MET A 82 13.47 4.78 9.13
N GLY A 83 12.19 5.12 9.04
CA GLY A 83 11.36 4.89 7.86
C GLY A 83 11.92 5.59 6.62
N GLN A 84 12.36 6.83 6.73
CA GLN A 84 12.97 7.57 5.62
C GLN A 84 14.27 6.89 5.10
N LYS A 85 15.14 6.43 5.99
CA LYS A 85 16.36 5.69 5.59
C LYS A 85 16.03 4.40 4.81
N VAL A 86 14.96 3.70 5.20
CA VAL A 86 14.48 2.53 4.46
C VAL A 86 13.97 2.94 3.08
N LEU A 87 13.10 3.96 3.00
CA LEU A 87 12.52 4.45 1.75
C LEU A 87 13.59 4.97 0.77
N LEU A 88 14.61 5.67 1.26
CA LEU A 88 15.71 6.16 0.44
C LEU A 88 16.55 5.02 -0.20
N ARG A 89 16.62 3.86 0.44
CA ARG A 89 17.33 2.69 -0.06
C ARG A 89 16.47 1.81 -0.99
N MET A 90 15.18 2.05 -1.07
CA MET A 90 14.29 1.26 -1.93
C MET A 90 14.43 1.69 -3.39
N SER A 91 15.15 0.90 -4.18
CA SER A 91 15.33 1.14 -5.62
C SER A 91 14.01 1.20 -6.39
N LEU A 92 12.98 0.48 -5.92
CA LEU A 92 11.63 0.55 -6.48
C LEU A 92 11.07 1.97 -6.38
N ARG A 93 11.04 2.55 -5.17
CA ARG A 93 10.53 3.91 -4.96
C ARG A 93 11.27 4.94 -5.79
N GLN A 94 12.60 4.91 -5.81
CA GLN A 94 13.42 5.87 -6.56
C GLN A 94 13.14 5.84 -8.07
N LYS A 95 12.91 4.64 -8.64
CA LYS A 95 12.63 4.48 -10.06
C LYS A 95 11.18 4.83 -10.42
N VAL A 96 10.24 4.64 -9.49
CA VAL A 96 8.80 4.84 -9.71
C VAL A 96 8.38 6.28 -9.48
N ARG A 97 8.95 6.95 -8.47
CA ARG A 97 8.54 8.28 -8.02
C ARG A 97 8.44 9.33 -9.16
N PRO A 98 9.43 9.51 -10.04
CA PRO A 98 9.34 10.50 -11.11
C PRO A 98 8.18 10.23 -12.09
N VAL A 99 7.90 8.95 -12.36
CA VAL A 99 6.79 8.57 -13.25
C VAL A 99 5.45 8.81 -12.58
N MET A 100 5.34 8.57 -11.27
CA MET A 100 4.13 8.87 -10.50
C MET A 100 3.83 10.37 -10.47
N GLU A 101 4.84 11.20 -10.29
CA GLU A 101 4.69 12.66 -10.26
C GLU A 101 4.20 13.21 -11.62
N GLU A 102 4.76 12.69 -12.71
CA GLU A 102 4.31 13.02 -14.05
C GLU A 102 2.86 12.59 -14.27
N LEU A 103 2.55 11.33 -13.95
CA LEU A 103 1.20 10.78 -14.06
C LEU A 103 0.17 11.55 -13.23
N ALA A 104 0.49 11.93 -11.99
CA ALA A 104 -0.39 12.71 -11.14
C ALA A 104 -0.63 14.12 -11.70
N ARG A 105 0.40 14.73 -12.29
CA ARG A 105 0.31 16.04 -12.94
C ARG A 105 -0.57 16.00 -14.19
N GLU A 106 -0.43 15.00 -15.04
CA GLU A 106 -1.16 14.86 -16.29
C GLU A 106 -2.62 14.45 -16.07
N SER A 107 -2.85 13.47 -15.19
CA SER A 107 -4.20 12.97 -14.89
C SER A 107 -4.99 13.91 -13.98
N ASN A 108 -4.33 14.81 -13.24
CA ASN A 108 -4.91 15.58 -12.13
C ASN A 108 -5.55 14.71 -11.04
N GLU A 109 -5.08 13.46 -10.88
CA GLU A 109 -5.51 12.54 -9.82
C GLU A 109 -4.30 12.03 -9.04
N SER A 110 -4.52 11.61 -7.80
CA SER A 110 -3.43 11.10 -6.95
C SER A 110 -2.96 9.72 -7.38
N ALA A 111 -1.64 9.57 -7.57
CA ALA A 111 -1.01 8.32 -7.97
C ALA A 111 -0.37 7.62 -6.77
N TYR A 112 -0.60 6.32 -6.65
CA TYR A 112 -0.09 5.48 -5.55
C TYR A 112 0.74 4.32 -6.08
N LEU A 113 1.81 4.01 -5.36
CA LEU A 113 2.55 2.75 -5.49
C LEU A 113 2.06 1.78 -4.41
N ALA A 114 1.45 0.68 -4.81
CA ALA A 114 1.07 -0.38 -3.90
C ALA A 114 2.01 -1.57 -4.01
N VAL A 115 2.39 -2.14 -2.86
CA VAL A 115 3.23 -3.33 -2.77
C VAL A 115 2.56 -4.38 -1.89
N ARG A 116 2.65 -5.62 -2.32
CA ARG A 116 2.05 -6.73 -1.60
C ARG A 116 2.84 -7.08 -0.34
N ARG A 117 2.14 -7.45 0.72
CA ARG A 117 2.66 -8.01 1.97
C ARG A 117 1.76 -9.14 2.46
N GLU A 118 2.13 -10.38 2.17
CA GLU A 118 1.35 -11.59 2.56
C GLU A 118 -0.13 -11.49 2.08
N LYS A 119 -1.06 -11.39 3.02
CA LYS A 119 -2.51 -11.31 2.76
C LYS A 119 -3.04 -9.88 2.63
N GLU A 120 -2.16 -8.89 2.62
CA GLU A 120 -2.47 -7.46 2.53
C GLU A 120 -1.58 -6.80 1.49
N TYR A 121 -1.93 -5.59 1.12
CA TYR A 121 -1.03 -4.70 0.40
C TYR A 121 -0.90 -3.37 1.14
N LEU A 122 0.25 -2.74 0.95
CA LEU A 122 0.62 -1.45 1.52
C LEU A 122 0.66 -0.41 0.41
N LEU A 123 0.02 0.74 0.61
CA LEU A 123 0.25 1.93 -0.21
C LEU A 123 1.57 2.58 0.24
N LEU A 124 2.65 2.25 -0.49
CA LEU A 124 4.03 2.53 -0.11
C LEU A 124 4.46 3.96 -0.39
N ASP A 125 4.00 4.54 -1.49
CA ASP A 125 4.32 5.90 -1.91
C ASP A 125 3.12 6.54 -2.60
N MET A 126 3.08 7.89 -2.63
CA MET A 126 2.01 8.68 -3.20
C MET A 126 2.58 9.91 -3.88
N ALA A 127 2.10 10.22 -5.08
CA ALA A 127 2.23 11.51 -5.71
C ALA A 127 0.86 12.19 -5.70
N GLU A 128 0.78 13.32 -4.99
CA GLU A 128 -0.47 14.06 -4.83
C GLU A 128 -0.86 14.81 -6.10
N CYS A 129 -2.16 14.89 -6.37
CA CYS A 129 -2.68 15.78 -7.39
C CYS A 129 -2.79 17.23 -6.85
N SER A 130 -2.90 18.20 -7.78
CA SER A 130 -3.06 19.62 -7.42
C SER A 130 -4.50 20.03 -7.15
N GLN A 131 -5.45 19.11 -7.20
CA GLN A 131 -6.88 19.41 -7.01
C GLN A 131 -7.21 19.72 -5.55
N ARG A 132 -8.11 20.69 -5.33
CA ARG A 132 -8.60 21.04 -3.97
C ARG A 132 -9.45 19.93 -3.35
N VAL A 133 -10.24 19.25 -4.18
CA VAL A 133 -11.04 18.09 -3.75
C VAL A 133 -10.29 16.84 -4.17
N GLN A 134 -9.75 16.13 -3.21
CA GLN A 134 -8.99 14.89 -3.42
C GLN A 134 -9.32 13.89 -2.31
N ALA A 135 -9.02 12.62 -2.55
CA ALA A 135 -9.11 11.61 -1.51
C ALA A 135 -8.18 11.97 -0.35
N VAL A 136 -8.61 11.71 0.88
CA VAL A 136 -7.71 11.78 2.04
C VAL A 136 -6.51 10.88 1.79
N SER A 137 -5.31 11.32 2.16
CA SER A 137 -4.08 10.56 1.94
C SER A 137 -4.21 9.13 2.51
N LEU A 138 -4.00 8.17 1.63
CA LEU A 138 -4.00 6.74 1.96
C LEU A 138 -2.57 6.21 2.14
N LEU A 139 -1.57 7.08 2.11
CA LEU A 139 -0.16 6.71 2.25
C LEU A 139 0.09 5.94 3.56
N GLY A 140 0.81 4.83 3.47
CA GLY A 140 1.11 3.97 4.61
C GLY A 140 -0.04 3.07 5.08
N ARG A 141 -1.25 3.20 4.53
CA ARG A 141 -2.37 2.32 4.87
C ARG A 141 -2.23 0.94 4.26
N LYS A 142 -2.71 -0.04 4.99
CA LYS A 142 -2.77 -1.45 4.57
C LYS A 142 -4.21 -1.82 4.25
N PHE A 143 -4.40 -2.59 3.21
CA PHE A 143 -5.71 -3.11 2.79
C PHE A 143 -5.62 -4.62 2.56
N PRO A 144 -6.69 -5.37 2.80
CA PRO A 144 -6.74 -6.79 2.45
C PRO A 144 -6.59 -7.01 0.93
N ILE A 145 -6.00 -8.14 0.52
CA ILE A 145 -6.05 -8.59 -0.87
C ILE A 145 -7.52 -8.78 -1.28
N GLY A 146 -7.87 -8.31 -2.49
CA GLY A 146 -9.24 -8.29 -3.02
C GLY A 146 -9.97 -6.96 -2.81
N VAL A 147 -9.53 -6.09 -1.91
CA VAL A 147 -10.14 -4.78 -1.66
C VAL A 147 -9.44 -3.70 -2.48
N GLY A 148 -10.20 -2.85 -3.15
CA GLY A 148 -9.70 -1.80 -4.03
C GLY A 148 -9.03 -2.32 -5.30
N ALA A 149 -8.80 -1.46 -6.27
CA ALA A 149 -8.20 -1.86 -7.55
C ALA A 149 -6.83 -2.58 -7.38
N PRO A 150 -5.89 -2.12 -6.52
CA PRO A 150 -4.66 -2.87 -6.26
C PRO A 150 -4.91 -4.26 -5.67
N GLY A 151 -5.85 -4.38 -4.72
CA GLY A 151 -6.17 -5.65 -4.07
C GLY A 151 -6.72 -6.68 -5.04
N GLN A 152 -7.59 -6.28 -5.94
CA GLN A 152 -8.11 -7.12 -7.03
C GLN A 152 -6.98 -7.58 -7.97
N LEU A 153 -6.05 -6.68 -8.34
CA LEU A 153 -4.88 -7.06 -9.14
C LEU A 153 -4.02 -8.10 -8.42
N PHE A 154 -3.73 -7.91 -7.15
CA PHE A 154 -2.92 -8.85 -6.39
C PHE A 154 -3.60 -10.22 -6.26
N ALA A 155 -4.92 -10.26 -6.02
CA ALA A 155 -5.69 -11.51 -5.98
C ALA A 155 -5.56 -12.31 -7.27
N ASN A 156 -5.71 -11.63 -8.41
CA ASN A 156 -5.66 -12.24 -9.74
C ASN A 156 -4.28 -12.80 -10.12
N TYR A 157 -3.20 -12.18 -9.60
CA TYR A 157 -1.85 -12.68 -9.81
C TYR A 157 -1.50 -13.88 -8.91
N GLU A 158 -2.24 -14.12 -7.81
CA GLU A 158 -2.07 -15.29 -6.96
C GLU A 158 -2.72 -16.56 -7.49
N ALA A 159 -3.85 -16.41 -8.11
CA ALA A 159 -4.68 -17.53 -8.55
C ALA A 159 -4.03 -18.46 -9.58
N GLY A 160 -2.71 -18.30 -9.86
CA GLY A 160 -1.81 -19.28 -10.48
C GLY A 160 -2.40 -20.18 -11.58
N SER A 161 -3.40 -19.73 -12.32
CA SER A 161 -4.12 -20.56 -13.26
C SER A 161 -3.28 -20.78 -14.52
N ASP A 162 -3.11 -22.06 -14.83
CA ASP A 162 -2.61 -22.57 -16.11
C ASP A 162 -3.40 -21.92 -17.26
N PRO A 163 -2.75 -21.41 -18.33
CA PRO A 163 -3.44 -20.81 -19.47
C PRO A 163 -4.37 -21.73 -20.23
N GLY A 164 -4.54 -22.98 -19.79
CA GLY A 164 -5.30 -24.03 -20.49
C GLY A 164 -6.75 -24.27 -20.05
N GLU A 165 -7.24 -23.71 -18.97
CA GLU A 165 -8.63 -23.94 -18.56
C GLU A 165 -9.63 -23.01 -19.22
N LEU A 166 -10.55 -23.63 -19.95
CA LEU A 166 -11.56 -23.04 -20.84
C LEU A 166 -12.82 -22.56 -20.08
N TYR A 167 -12.65 -21.72 -19.03
CA TYR A 167 -13.78 -21.05 -18.38
C TYR A 167 -13.62 -19.54 -18.44
N PRO A 168 -14.68 -18.78 -18.75
CA PRO A 168 -14.65 -17.33 -18.71
C PRO A 168 -14.78 -16.84 -17.25
N ASP A 169 -13.71 -17.08 -16.47
CA ASP A 169 -13.60 -16.55 -15.13
C ASP A 169 -13.36 -15.04 -15.22
N PRO A 170 -14.12 -14.20 -14.50
CA PRO A 170 -13.85 -12.78 -14.40
C PRO A 170 -12.39 -12.45 -14.01
N GLU A 171 -11.74 -13.31 -13.22
CA GLU A 171 -10.34 -13.20 -12.84
C GLU A 171 -9.36 -13.37 -14.02
N LEU A 172 -9.66 -14.26 -14.96
CA LEU A 172 -8.90 -14.44 -16.20
C LEU A 172 -9.02 -13.24 -17.15
N LEU A 173 -10.19 -12.60 -17.19
CA LEU A 173 -10.40 -11.36 -17.94
C LEU A 173 -9.51 -10.23 -17.44
N LEU A 174 -9.38 -10.07 -16.12
CA LEU A 174 -8.49 -9.06 -15.50
C LEU A 174 -7.03 -9.28 -15.86
N ARG A 175 -6.54 -10.53 -15.90
CA ARG A 175 -5.18 -10.86 -16.36
C ARG A 175 -4.96 -10.53 -17.85
N ARG A 176 -5.94 -10.78 -18.69
CA ARG A 176 -5.90 -10.45 -20.12
C ARG A 176 -6.01 -8.94 -20.35
N GLN A 177 -6.83 -8.27 -19.56
CA GLN A 177 -7.02 -6.81 -19.63
C GLN A 177 -5.80 -6.06 -19.10
N GLY A 178 -5.06 -6.63 -18.12
CA GLY A 178 -3.87 -6.02 -17.54
C GLY A 178 -4.14 -4.76 -16.72
N TYR A 179 -5.32 -4.64 -16.12
CA TYR A 179 -5.72 -3.57 -15.20
C TYR A 179 -6.90 -4.00 -14.35
N SER A 180 -7.17 -3.26 -13.27
CA SER A 180 -8.41 -3.35 -12.49
C SER A 180 -8.99 -1.97 -12.23
N ILE A 181 -10.31 -1.92 -12.13
CA ILE A 181 -11.07 -0.75 -11.73
C ILE A 181 -11.92 -1.16 -10.53
N ASP A 182 -11.94 -0.32 -9.52
CA ASP A 182 -12.73 -0.55 -8.32
C ASP A 182 -13.48 0.72 -7.92
N HIS A 183 -14.73 0.53 -7.55
CA HIS A 183 -15.58 1.59 -7.02
C HIS A 183 -15.73 1.38 -5.52
N GLU A 184 -15.49 2.46 -4.75
CA GLU A 184 -15.68 2.51 -3.29
C GLU A 184 -14.76 1.63 -2.42
N GLY A 185 -13.86 0.83 -2.99
CA GLY A 185 -12.93 0.01 -2.21
C GLY A 185 -11.96 0.80 -1.34
N PHE A 186 -11.75 2.07 -1.64
CA PHE A 186 -11.01 3.02 -0.82
C PHE A 186 -11.91 3.92 0.05
N GLY A 187 -13.21 3.85 -0.12
CA GLY A 187 -14.23 4.63 0.56
C GLY A 187 -15.32 5.10 -0.40
N ALA A 188 -16.48 5.47 0.15
CA ALA A 188 -17.63 5.92 -0.63
C ALA A 188 -17.26 7.12 -1.53
N GLY A 189 -17.72 7.08 -2.79
CA GLY A 189 -17.46 8.13 -3.79
C GLY A 189 -16.03 8.17 -4.34
N LEU A 190 -15.21 7.14 -4.10
CA LEU A 190 -13.86 7.02 -4.67
C LEU A 190 -13.79 5.92 -5.72
N VAL A 191 -13.08 6.20 -6.80
CA VAL A 191 -12.74 5.23 -7.85
C VAL A 191 -11.23 5.03 -7.85
N GLY A 192 -10.81 3.77 -7.88
CA GLY A 192 -9.43 3.35 -8.06
C GLY A 192 -9.23 2.65 -9.41
N VAL A 193 -8.14 2.96 -10.10
CA VAL A 193 -7.72 2.26 -11.33
C VAL A 193 -6.28 1.83 -11.15
N ALA A 194 -5.97 0.54 -11.36
CA ALA A 194 -4.64 0.00 -11.11
C ALA A 194 -4.11 -0.84 -12.28
N VAL A 195 -2.79 -0.77 -12.49
CA VAL A 195 -2.03 -1.59 -13.44
C VAL A 195 -0.86 -2.29 -12.75
N PRO A 196 -0.44 -3.48 -13.21
CA PRO A 196 0.67 -4.21 -12.63
C PRO A 196 2.02 -3.59 -12.97
N LEU A 197 2.95 -3.68 -12.03
CA LEU A 197 4.37 -3.43 -12.24
C LEU A 197 5.11 -4.77 -12.19
N GLN A 198 5.82 -5.11 -13.25
CA GLN A 198 6.40 -6.44 -13.45
C GLN A 198 7.92 -6.40 -13.55
N ARG A 199 8.56 -7.51 -13.20
CA ARG A 199 9.98 -7.77 -13.40
C ARG A 199 10.24 -8.50 -14.72
N SER A 200 11.53 -8.64 -15.07
CA SER A 200 11.97 -9.37 -16.26
C SER A 200 11.44 -10.81 -16.35
N ASP A 201 11.24 -11.47 -15.23
CA ASP A 201 10.69 -12.82 -15.12
C ASP A 201 9.15 -12.88 -15.16
N GLY A 202 8.49 -11.73 -15.29
CA GLY A 202 7.02 -11.60 -15.25
C GLY A 202 6.42 -11.58 -13.84
N SER A 203 7.24 -11.71 -12.79
CA SER A 203 6.75 -11.61 -11.42
C SER A 203 6.28 -10.20 -11.08
N LEU A 204 5.27 -10.11 -10.22
CA LEU A 204 4.70 -8.84 -9.81
C LEU A 204 5.61 -8.12 -8.79
N LEU A 205 6.04 -6.92 -9.11
CA LEU A 205 6.75 -6.01 -8.20
C LEU A 205 5.82 -5.29 -7.24
N GLY A 206 4.64 -4.96 -7.75
CA GLY A 206 3.64 -4.12 -7.13
C GLY A 206 2.62 -3.67 -8.16
N CYS A 207 1.87 -2.63 -7.87
CA CYS A 207 1.01 -1.99 -8.85
C CYS A 207 1.05 -0.47 -8.73
N LEU A 208 0.81 0.20 -9.85
CA LEU A 208 0.57 1.63 -9.95
C LEU A 208 -0.93 1.84 -9.96
N CYS A 209 -1.44 2.75 -9.13
CA CYS A 209 -2.86 3.03 -9.00
C CYS A 209 -3.12 4.53 -9.02
N LEU A 210 -4.17 4.96 -9.73
CA LEU A 210 -4.76 6.29 -9.60
C LEU A 210 -6.02 6.19 -8.74
N VAL A 211 -6.20 7.15 -7.84
CA VAL A 211 -7.39 7.25 -6.99
C VAL A 211 -7.92 8.67 -7.04
N GLY A 212 -9.22 8.79 -7.28
CA GLY A 212 -9.90 10.06 -7.32
C GLY A 212 -11.40 9.92 -7.06
N PRO A 213 -12.12 11.06 -6.91
CA PRO A 213 -13.56 11.03 -6.72
C PRO A 213 -14.30 10.54 -7.98
N ASP A 214 -15.40 9.83 -7.78
CA ASP A 214 -16.23 9.23 -8.84
C ASP A 214 -16.77 10.28 -9.84
N PHE A 215 -17.13 11.48 -9.37
CA PHE A 215 -17.63 12.55 -10.22
C PHE A 215 -16.57 13.08 -11.24
N ARG A 216 -15.26 12.82 -10.98
CA ARG A 216 -14.18 13.10 -11.93
C ARG A 216 -13.72 11.89 -12.70
N LEU A 217 -13.76 10.72 -12.09
CA LEU A 217 -13.36 9.45 -12.70
C LEU A 217 -14.57 8.69 -13.25
N SER A 218 -15.32 9.34 -14.17
CA SER A 218 -16.39 8.66 -14.93
C SER A 218 -15.80 7.54 -15.77
N ASN A 219 -16.60 6.51 -16.08
CA ASN A 219 -16.18 5.38 -16.91
C ASN A 219 -15.57 5.82 -18.24
N ASP A 220 -16.16 6.83 -18.87
CA ASP A 220 -15.72 7.41 -20.15
C ASP A 220 -14.31 8.00 -20.03
N ARG A 221 -14.06 8.79 -18.97
CA ARG A 221 -12.74 9.36 -18.69
C ARG A 221 -11.72 8.29 -18.31
N VAL A 222 -12.14 7.31 -17.54
CA VAL A 222 -11.26 6.20 -17.15
C VAL A 222 -10.78 5.44 -18.39
N GLU A 223 -11.67 5.13 -19.33
CA GLU A 223 -11.31 4.39 -20.54
C GLU A 223 -10.48 5.21 -21.52
N ARG A 224 -10.83 6.47 -21.75
CA ARG A 224 -10.18 7.31 -22.76
C ARG A 224 -8.88 7.94 -22.34
N ASP A 225 -8.79 8.39 -21.08
CA ASP A 225 -7.66 9.21 -20.62
C ASP A 225 -6.81 8.49 -19.56
N ILE A 226 -7.46 7.99 -18.50
CA ILE A 226 -6.77 7.49 -17.31
C ILE A 226 -6.06 6.16 -17.59
N LEU A 227 -6.76 5.20 -18.15
CA LEU A 227 -6.23 3.86 -18.38
C LEU A 227 -5.07 3.84 -19.39
N PRO A 228 -5.12 4.55 -20.53
CA PRO A 228 -3.98 4.66 -21.43
C PRO A 228 -2.74 5.26 -20.75
N ALA A 229 -2.89 6.40 -20.05
CA ALA A 229 -1.79 7.05 -19.35
C ALA A 229 -1.21 6.17 -18.23
N LEU A 230 -2.07 5.52 -17.45
CA LEU A 230 -1.67 4.64 -16.36
C LEU A 230 -0.93 3.40 -16.89
N ARG A 231 -1.36 2.82 -18.01
CA ARG A 231 -0.67 1.70 -18.67
C ARG A 231 0.70 2.11 -19.20
N GLU A 232 0.80 3.26 -19.86
CA GLU A 232 2.07 3.76 -20.36
C GLU A 232 3.07 3.97 -19.23
N ALA A 233 2.63 4.59 -18.13
CA ALA A 233 3.41 4.79 -16.92
C ALA A 233 3.83 3.43 -16.31
N GLY A 234 2.93 2.46 -16.18
CA GLY A 234 3.21 1.12 -15.67
C GLY A 234 4.21 0.36 -16.53
N ASP A 235 4.07 0.41 -17.86
CA ASP A 235 5.01 -0.17 -18.81
C ASP A 235 6.38 0.51 -18.74
N ALA A 236 6.43 1.84 -18.60
CA ALA A 236 7.67 2.59 -18.45
C ALA A 236 8.43 2.21 -17.17
N ILE A 237 7.71 2.02 -16.07
CA ILE A 237 8.29 1.54 -14.81
C ILE A 237 8.77 0.10 -14.97
N SER A 238 7.94 -0.80 -15.49
CA SER A 238 8.26 -2.23 -15.65
C SER A 238 9.50 -2.43 -16.51
N ARG A 239 9.67 -1.63 -17.59
CA ARG A 239 10.90 -1.61 -18.41
C ARG A 239 12.15 -1.26 -17.58
N LYS A 240 12.07 -0.35 -16.62
CA LYS A 240 13.20 -0.02 -15.71
C LYS A 240 13.61 -1.21 -14.82
N PHE A 241 12.75 -2.24 -14.72
CA PHE A 241 12.99 -3.50 -14.00
C PHE A 241 13.20 -4.69 -14.95
N GLY A 242 13.45 -4.41 -16.23
CA GLY A 242 13.81 -5.41 -17.24
C GLY A 242 12.62 -6.15 -17.85
N TYR A 243 11.38 -5.75 -17.56
CA TYR A 243 10.21 -6.33 -18.19
C TYR A 243 10.07 -5.82 -19.62
N LEU A 244 10.08 -6.73 -20.57
CA LEU A 244 9.75 -6.46 -21.97
C LEU A 244 8.40 -7.12 -22.27
N ARG A 245 7.37 -6.30 -22.40
CA ARG A 245 6.07 -6.80 -22.83
C ARG A 245 6.24 -7.49 -24.18
N ARG A 246 6.09 -8.82 -24.25
CA ARG A 246 6.05 -9.53 -25.52
C ARG A 246 4.86 -8.96 -26.28
N ALA A 247 5.12 -8.30 -27.40
CA ALA A 247 4.07 -7.95 -28.34
C ALA A 247 3.29 -9.26 -28.61
N LEU A 248 2.02 -9.30 -28.26
CA LEU A 248 1.14 -10.40 -28.63
C LEU A 248 1.24 -10.51 -30.15
N GLY A 249 1.99 -11.52 -30.59
CA GLY A 249 2.18 -11.80 -31.99
C GLY A 249 0.82 -11.84 -32.65
N LYS A 250 0.65 -11.10 -33.75
CA LYS A 250 -0.48 -11.23 -34.64
C LYS A 250 -0.61 -12.72 -34.92
N VAL A 251 -1.65 -13.36 -34.37
CA VAL A 251 -2.09 -14.65 -34.83
C VAL A 251 -2.42 -14.44 -36.32
N ARG A 252 -1.55 -14.91 -37.21
CA ARG A 252 -1.88 -15.03 -38.61
C ARG A 252 -3.01 -16.07 -38.69
N LEU A 253 -4.13 -15.64 -39.21
CA LEU A 253 -5.20 -16.49 -39.73
C LEU A 253 -4.65 -17.42 -40.81
#